data_f63f53f68b6e3561c310539b4d339df5
#
_entry.id   f63f53f68b6e3561c310539b4d339df5
#
_cell.length_a   1.000
_cell.length_b   1.000
_cell.length_c   1.000
_cell.angle_alpha   90.00
_cell.angle_beta   90.00
_cell.angle_gamma   90.00
#
_symmetry.space_group_name_H-M   'P 1'
#
loop_
_entity.id
_entity.type
_entity.pdbx_description
1 polymer ?
#
loop_
_entity_poly.entity_id
_entity_poly.type
_entity_poly.pdbx_seq_one_letter_code
_entity_poly.pdbx_strand_id
1 'polypeptide(L)'
;MRPSLQPLGLRCRLSVLCAGALLGLLSGCSLLPQAEPNDVYLLPGGVSPQASGGPAVDWSLRVAKPQANQVLDNSRIAVLPHGSLISSYKGARWSDAGPVLLRDRLLETFQADGRISSLSSDDRQLQADLELVSDLRAFQSEYRAGQPEVVIRLDVRLVQSASHKIVAMRRFEVRQAASSARVADVVAAFGQASNALAGQLLTWTLQQGQLQARNLR
;
A
#
# COMPACT_ATOMS: atom_id res chain seq x y z
N MET A 1 45.10 80.06 2.96
CA MET A 1 44.90 78.68 3.45
C MET A 1 43.42 78.49 3.76
N ARG A 2 42.72 77.74 2.96
CA ARG A 2 41.29 77.39 3.22
C ARG A 2 41.21 75.92 3.57
N PRO A 3 40.61 75.50 4.67
CA PRO A 3 40.38 74.08 4.93
C PRO A 3 39.17 73.57 4.18
N SER A 4 39.33 72.44 3.49
CA SER A 4 38.25 71.73 2.77
C SER A 4 37.41 70.96 3.77
N LEU A 5 36.15 71.32 3.92
CA LEU A 5 35.14 70.53 4.63
C LEU A 5 34.70 69.32 3.77
N GLN A 6 35.05 68.13 4.16
CA GLN A 6 34.56 66.91 3.52
C GLN A 6 33.16 66.58 4.07
N PRO A 7 32.22 66.12 3.22
CA PRO A 7 30.86 65.79 3.64
C PRO A 7 30.80 64.38 4.24
N LEU A 8 30.93 64.32 5.58
CA LEU A 8 30.88 63.07 6.37
C LEU A 8 29.42 62.51 6.44
N GLY A 9 28.43 63.27 5.99
CA GLY A 9 27.00 62.90 6.13
C GLY A 9 26.47 61.88 5.11
N LEU A 10 27.10 61.75 3.97
CA LEU A 10 26.56 60.94 2.85
C LEU A 10 26.85 59.43 3.03
N ARG A 11 27.98 59.06 3.60
CA ARG A 11 28.39 57.68 3.84
C ARG A 11 27.56 57.01 4.94
N CYS A 12 27.16 57.78 5.96
CA CYS A 12 26.35 57.24 7.08
C CYS A 12 24.89 56.93 6.64
N ARG A 13 24.33 57.73 5.74
CA ARG A 13 22.95 57.52 5.19
C ARG A 13 22.87 56.32 4.26
N LEU A 14 23.94 56.07 3.50
CA LEU A 14 23.98 54.91 2.58
C LEU A 14 24.12 53.57 3.37
N SER A 15 24.89 53.57 4.45
CA SER A 15 25.04 52.35 5.33
C SER A 15 23.75 52.01 6.05
N VAL A 16 22.94 52.97 6.49
CA VAL A 16 21.65 52.73 7.14
C VAL A 16 20.59 52.19 6.16
N LEU A 17 20.61 52.68 4.91
CA LEU A 17 19.72 52.19 3.86
C LEU A 17 20.06 50.74 3.43
N CYS A 18 21.34 50.38 3.34
CA CYS A 18 21.76 49.02 3.03
C CYS A 18 21.43 48.04 4.18
N ALA A 19 21.57 48.44 5.46
CA ALA A 19 21.19 47.62 6.60
C ALA A 19 19.70 47.38 6.68
N GLY A 20 18.87 48.37 6.36
CA GLY A 20 17.40 48.24 6.32
C GLY A 20 16.91 47.32 5.19
N ALA A 21 17.56 47.37 4.01
CA ALA A 21 17.25 46.48 2.88
C ALA A 21 17.64 45.01 3.17
N LEU A 22 18.73 44.80 3.88
CA LEU A 22 19.18 43.43 4.24
C LEU A 22 18.26 42.77 5.29
N LEU A 23 17.71 43.55 6.26
CA LEU A 23 16.73 43.02 7.23
C LEU A 23 15.39 42.71 6.60
N GLY A 24 14.99 43.40 5.54
CA GLY A 24 13.72 43.15 4.80
C GLY A 24 13.72 41.82 4.01
N LEU A 25 14.91 41.33 3.61
CA LEU A 25 15.05 40.08 2.87
C LEU A 25 14.96 38.82 3.75
N LEU A 26 15.11 38.95 5.06
CA LEU A 26 14.99 37.81 6.00
C LEU A 26 13.55 37.49 6.43
N SER A 27 12.59 38.35 6.12
CA SER A 27 11.18 38.13 6.52
C SER A 27 10.37 37.27 5.54
N GLY A 28 10.99 36.80 4.45
CA GLY A 28 10.31 36.08 3.34
C GLY A 28 10.10 34.59 3.51
N CYS A 29 10.58 33.96 4.59
CA CYS A 29 10.62 32.49 4.68
C CYS A 29 9.42 31.83 5.35
N SER A 30 8.26 32.49 5.50
CA SER A 30 7.13 31.97 6.25
C SER A 30 5.92 31.55 5.40
N LEU A 31 6.05 31.46 4.07
CA LEU A 31 4.96 31.12 3.15
C LEU A 31 5.06 29.72 2.55
N LEU A 32 5.77 28.77 3.21
CA LEU A 32 5.61 27.36 2.85
C LEU A 32 4.22 26.93 3.34
N PRO A 33 3.34 26.44 2.43
CA PRO A 33 2.08 25.85 2.86
C PRO A 33 2.38 24.73 3.84
N GLN A 34 1.93 24.84 5.09
CA GLN A 34 1.96 23.71 6.01
C GLN A 34 1.17 22.57 5.34
N ALA A 35 1.87 21.46 5.04
CA ALA A 35 1.20 20.27 4.57
C ALA A 35 0.17 19.87 5.64
N GLU A 36 -1.10 19.85 5.28
CA GLU A 36 -2.16 19.40 6.19
C GLU A 36 -1.78 18.00 6.70
N PRO A 37 -1.87 17.73 8.01
CA PRO A 37 -1.56 16.42 8.55
C PRO A 37 -2.51 15.40 7.94
N ASN A 38 -1.96 14.33 7.35
CA ASN A 38 -2.74 13.22 6.85
C ASN A 38 -3.00 12.22 7.99
N ASP A 39 -4.25 11.78 8.12
CA ASP A 39 -4.58 10.62 8.93
C ASP A 39 -3.96 9.37 8.30
N VAL A 40 -3.25 8.59 9.12
CA VAL A 40 -2.60 7.35 8.68
C VAL A 40 -3.44 6.17 9.11
N TYR A 41 -3.90 5.38 8.14
CA TYR A 41 -4.73 4.20 8.35
C TYR A 41 -3.91 2.92 8.19
N LEU A 42 -4.05 2.01 9.15
CA LEU A 42 -3.69 0.61 8.99
C LEU A 42 -4.78 -0.10 8.19
N LEU A 43 -4.46 -1.19 7.52
CA LEU A 43 -5.48 -2.06 6.93
C LEU A 43 -6.18 -2.83 8.06
N PRO A 44 -7.46 -2.54 8.37
CA PRO A 44 -8.12 -3.11 9.56
C PRO A 44 -8.50 -4.58 9.36
N GLY A 45 -8.86 -5.24 10.47
CA GLY A 45 -9.37 -6.59 10.46
C GLY A 45 -8.25 -7.62 10.37
N GLY A 46 -7.57 -7.92 11.49
CA GLY A 46 -6.71 -9.09 11.61
C GLY A 46 -7.52 -10.38 11.45
N VAL A 47 -6.86 -11.45 11.05
CA VAL A 47 -7.45 -12.79 10.98
C VAL A 47 -7.51 -13.34 12.40
N SER A 48 -8.71 -13.70 12.89
CA SER A 48 -8.79 -14.51 14.09
C SER A 48 -8.16 -15.86 13.82
N PRO A 49 -7.25 -16.36 14.67
CA PRO A 49 -6.67 -17.68 14.53
C PRO A 49 -7.81 -18.70 14.56
N GLN A 50 -8.20 -19.21 13.44
CA GLN A 50 -9.12 -20.34 13.33
C GLN A 50 -8.29 -21.48 12.76
N ALA A 51 -7.76 -22.32 13.66
CA ALA A 51 -7.11 -23.55 13.25
C ALA A 51 -8.09 -24.32 12.37
N SER A 52 -7.90 -24.26 11.07
CA SER A 52 -8.65 -25.10 10.13
C SER A 52 -8.20 -26.52 10.39
N GLY A 53 -9.10 -27.39 10.85
CA GLY A 53 -8.83 -28.77 11.29
C GLY A 53 -8.44 -29.73 10.15
N GLY A 54 -7.42 -29.37 9.36
CA GLY A 54 -6.86 -30.18 8.30
C GLY A 54 -5.40 -30.56 8.56
N PRO A 55 -4.88 -31.61 7.89
CA PRO A 55 -3.48 -32.02 8.04
C PRO A 55 -2.54 -30.92 7.49
N ALA A 56 -1.39 -30.76 8.14
CA ALA A 56 -0.31 -29.94 7.62
C ALA A 56 0.15 -30.45 6.24
N VAL A 57 0.58 -29.54 5.41
CA VAL A 57 1.17 -29.85 4.09
C VAL A 57 2.68 -30.04 4.22
N ASP A 58 3.27 -30.79 3.31
CA ASP A 58 4.70 -31.14 3.29
C ASP A 58 5.52 -30.28 2.32
N TRP A 59 4.95 -29.16 1.88
CA TRP A 59 5.61 -28.18 1.00
C TRP A 59 5.64 -26.78 1.63
N SER A 60 6.65 -26.02 1.22
CA SER A 60 6.88 -24.65 1.67
C SER A 60 6.33 -23.62 0.67
N LEU A 61 5.91 -22.46 1.16
CA LEU A 61 5.36 -21.36 0.38
C LEU A 61 6.10 -20.05 0.61
N ARG A 62 6.44 -19.37 -0.48
CA ARG A 62 6.85 -17.97 -0.46
C ARG A 62 5.74 -17.11 -1.07
N VAL A 63 5.33 -16.07 -0.35
CA VAL A 63 4.36 -15.08 -0.82
C VAL A 63 5.10 -13.83 -1.24
N ALA A 64 5.10 -13.55 -2.56
CA ALA A 64 5.73 -12.36 -3.10
C ALA A 64 4.82 -11.13 -2.97
N LYS A 65 5.42 -9.94 -2.81
CA LYS A 65 4.70 -8.68 -2.90
C LYS A 65 4.02 -8.58 -4.26
N PRO A 66 2.70 -8.33 -4.34
CA PRO A 66 2.01 -8.15 -5.61
C PRO A 66 2.63 -7.03 -6.45
N GLN A 67 2.85 -7.27 -7.73
CA GLN A 67 3.23 -6.22 -8.67
C GLN A 67 2.03 -5.30 -8.91
N ALA A 68 2.26 -4.01 -8.95
CA ALA A 68 1.21 -3.02 -9.17
C ALA A 68 1.71 -1.84 -10.00
N ASN A 69 0.80 -1.09 -10.59
CA ASN A 69 1.13 0.20 -11.19
C ASN A 69 1.43 1.24 -10.08
N GLN A 70 2.09 2.35 -10.46
CA GLN A 70 2.49 3.41 -9.52
C GLN A 70 1.33 4.03 -8.73
N VAL A 71 0.12 3.98 -9.26
CA VAL A 71 -1.07 4.53 -8.58
C VAL A 71 -1.48 3.66 -7.40
N LEU A 72 -1.24 2.35 -7.46
CA LEU A 72 -1.53 1.40 -6.39
C LEU A 72 -0.29 1.09 -5.53
N ASP A 73 0.93 1.19 -6.10
CA ASP A 73 2.19 0.97 -5.37
C ASP A 73 2.65 2.24 -4.65
N ASN A 74 1.76 2.79 -3.84
CA ASN A 74 2.04 3.91 -2.93
C ASN A 74 1.06 3.89 -1.75
N SER A 75 1.26 4.79 -0.79
CA SER A 75 0.44 4.86 0.43
C SER A 75 -0.86 5.65 0.29
N ARG A 76 -1.27 6.08 -0.90
CA ARG A 76 -2.54 6.80 -1.08
C ARG A 76 -3.71 5.83 -1.08
N ILE A 77 -4.83 6.23 -0.46
CA ILE A 77 -6.08 5.47 -0.53
C ILE A 77 -6.75 5.83 -1.87
N ALA A 78 -6.64 4.93 -2.85
CA ALA A 78 -7.11 5.16 -4.21
C ALA A 78 -8.65 5.15 -4.29
N VAL A 79 -9.20 6.04 -5.13
CA VAL A 79 -10.64 6.13 -5.39
C VAL A 79 -10.90 6.44 -6.87
N LEU A 80 -11.92 5.79 -7.44
CA LEU A 80 -12.50 6.10 -8.75
C LEU A 80 -13.87 6.77 -8.53
N PRO A 81 -13.92 8.11 -8.48
CA PRO A 81 -15.20 8.81 -8.29
C PRO A 81 -16.11 8.69 -9.50
N HIS A 82 -15.56 8.66 -10.74
CA HIS A 82 -16.31 8.58 -11.99
C HIS A 82 -15.47 7.91 -13.09
N GLY A 83 -16.05 6.95 -13.79
CA GLY A 83 -15.47 6.32 -14.99
C GLY A 83 -14.04 5.82 -14.80
N SER A 84 -13.10 6.32 -15.59
CA SER A 84 -11.67 5.95 -15.53
C SER A 84 -10.81 6.95 -14.74
N LEU A 85 -11.41 7.97 -14.11
CA LEU A 85 -10.67 8.95 -13.33
C LEU A 85 -10.26 8.32 -11.99
N ILE A 86 -8.96 8.15 -11.79
CA ILE A 86 -8.40 7.72 -10.51
C ILE A 86 -7.88 8.93 -9.71
N SER A 87 -8.17 8.96 -8.43
CA SER A 87 -7.79 9.98 -7.47
C SER A 87 -7.43 9.33 -6.13
N SER A 88 -7.29 10.12 -5.07
CA SER A 88 -7.09 9.63 -3.70
C SER A 88 -7.92 10.42 -2.71
N TYR A 89 -8.26 9.81 -1.57
CA TYR A 89 -8.90 10.49 -0.46
C TYR A 89 -7.96 11.56 0.11
N LYS A 90 -8.45 12.81 0.21
CA LYS A 90 -7.69 13.93 0.78
C LYS A 90 -7.56 13.74 2.29
N GLY A 91 -6.42 14.17 2.84
CA GLY A 91 -6.17 14.12 4.29
C GLY A 91 -6.04 12.71 4.86
N ALA A 92 -5.93 11.66 4.01
CA ALA A 92 -5.86 10.28 4.46
C ALA A 92 -4.87 9.46 3.61
N ARG A 93 -4.15 8.55 4.27
CA ARG A 93 -3.25 7.63 3.59
C ARG A 93 -3.13 6.31 4.34
N TRP A 94 -2.68 5.30 3.65
CA TRP A 94 -2.26 4.05 4.27
C TRP A 94 -0.95 4.20 5.03
N SER A 95 -0.70 3.29 5.98
CA SER A 95 0.59 3.16 6.68
C SER A 95 1.72 2.70 5.77
N ASP A 96 1.41 1.95 4.71
CA ASP A 96 2.34 1.45 3.71
C ASP A 96 1.69 1.41 2.31
N ALA A 97 2.44 1.02 1.28
CA ALA A 97 1.90 0.83 -0.07
C ALA A 97 0.86 -0.30 -0.11
N GLY A 98 -0.19 -0.15 -0.93
CA GLY A 98 -1.27 -1.12 -1.04
C GLY A 98 -0.80 -2.57 -1.28
N PRO A 99 0.17 -2.86 -2.18
CA PRO A 99 0.70 -4.21 -2.37
C PRO A 99 1.36 -4.80 -1.13
N VAL A 100 2.05 -3.98 -0.31
CA VAL A 100 2.68 -4.43 0.95
C VAL A 100 1.60 -4.82 1.95
N LEU A 101 0.60 -3.94 2.16
CA LEU A 101 -0.52 -4.22 3.06
C LEU A 101 -1.28 -5.51 2.68
N LEU A 102 -1.47 -5.73 1.39
CA LEU A 102 -2.15 -6.94 0.92
C LEU A 102 -1.29 -8.19 1.11
N ARG A 103 0.03 -8.15 0.80
CA ARG A 103 0.96 -9.26 1.06
C ARG A 103 0.94 -9.65 2.54
N ASP A 104 1.04 -8.67 3.42
CA ASP A 104 1.09 -8.91 4.86
C ASP A 104 -0.22 -9.53 5.36
N ARG A 105 -1.38 -9.08 4.84
CA ARG A 105 -2.67 -9.72 5.11
C ARG A 105 -2.74 -11.17 4.64
N LEU A 106 -2.17 -11.48 3.47
CA LEU A 106 -2.08 -12.86 2.98
C LEU A 106 -1.22 -13.71 3.91
N LEU A 107 -0.04 -13.21 4.31
CA LEU A 107 0.84 -13.91 5.25
C LEU A 107 0.17 -14.17 6.60
N GLU A 108 -0.48 -13.17 7.18
CA GLU A 108 -1.27 -13.31 8.42
C GLU A 108 -2.33 -14.42 8.29
N THR A 109 -3.04 -14.46 7.16
CA THR A 109 -4.08 -15.46 6.91
C THR A 109 -3.51 -16.87 6.80
N PHE A 110 -2.41 -17.05 6.05
CA PHE A 110 -1.73 -18.35 5.93
C PHE A 110 -1.13 -18.81 7.27
N GLN A 111 -0.55 -17.89 8.04
CA GLN A 111 -0.02 -18.19 9.38
C GLN A 111 -1.11 -18.60 10.36
N ALA A 112 -2.25 -17.89 10.36
CA ALA A 112 -3.38 -18.18 11.24
C ALA A 112 -4.04 -19.53 10.93
N ASP A 113 -4.05 -19.97 9.67
CA ASP A 113 -4.53 -21.29 9.25
C ASP A 113 -3.62 -22.42 9.73
N GLY A 114 -2.31 -22.25 9.72
CA GLY A 114 -1.30 -23.14 10.27
C GLY A 114 -1.00 -24.40 9.45
N ARG A 115 -1.74 -24.73 8.39
CA ARG A 115 -1.48 -25.93 7.57
C ARG A 115 -0.19 -25.84 6.77
N ILE A 116 0.25 -24.63 6.35
CA ILE A 116 1.53 -24.38 5.71
C ILE A 116 2.53 -23.96 6.80
N SER A 117 3.30 -24.90 7.33
CA SER A 117 4.24 -24.66 8.43
C SER A 117 5.49 -23.87 7.99
N SER A 118 5.89 -24.00 6.73
CA SER A 118 7.06 -23.35 6.14
C SER A 118 6.61 -22.22 5.21
N LEU A 119 6.37 -21.04 5.79
CA LEU A 119 5.88 -19.84 5.12
C LEU A 119 6.92 -18.71 5.18
N SER A 120 7.13 -18.01 4.08
CA SER A 120 8.02 -16.85 4.01
C SER A 120 7.48 -15.76 3.09
N SER A 121 8.03 -14.55 3.23
CA SER A 121 7.87 -13.45 2.27
C SER A 121 9.08 -13.36 1.34
N ASP A 122 8.93 -12.59 0.27
CA ASP A 122 10.00 -12.27 -0.68
C ASP A 122 11.14 -11.44 -0.05
N ASP A 123 10.85 -10.66 0.99
CA ASP A 123 11.85 -9.84 1.70
C ASP A 123 12.97 -10.68 2.34
N ARG A 124 12.69 -11.93 2.67
CA ARG A 124 13.61 -12.82 3.39
C ARG A 124 14.51 -13.62 2.47
N GLN A 125 14.23 -13.65 1.17
CA GLN A 125 14.97 -14.43 0.15
C GLN A 125 15.14 -15.92 0.51
N LEU A 126 14.25 -16.47 1.34
CA LEU A 126 14.26 -17.89 1.70
C LEU A 126 13.74 -18.71 0.52
N GLN A 127 14.34 -19.88 0.30
CA GLN A 127 13.87 -20.83 -0.70
C GLN A 127 12.57 -21.48 -0.23
N ALA A 128 11.65 -21.69 -1.16
CA ALA A 128 10.41 -22.40 -0.94
C ALA A 128 10.10 -23.31 -2.16
N ASP A 129 9.32 -24.35 -1.97
CA ASP A 129 8.92 -25.26 -3.06
C ASP A 129 7.99 -24.56 -4.05
N LEU A 130 7.09 -23.74 -3.52
CA LEU A 130 6.12 -22.97 -4.29
C LEU A 130 6.23 -21.48 -3.99
N GLU A 131 5.99 -20.67 -5.00
CA GLU A 131 5.92 -19.22 -4.90
C GLU A 131 4.57 -18.71 -5.39
N LEU A 132 3.93 -17.87 -4.58
CA LEU A 132 2.71 -17.16 -4.91
C LEU A 132 3.10 -15.78 -5.45
N VAL A 133 3.08 -15.63 -6.78
CA VAL A 133 3.30 -14.33 -7.45
C VAL A 133 2.00 -13.77 -7.95
N SER A 134 1.84 -12.45 -7.92
CA SER A 134 0.58 -11.83 -8.30
C SER A 134 0.71 -10.42 -8.85
N ASP A 135 -0.29 -10.01 -9.63
CA ASP A 135 -0.46 -8.65 -10.12
C ASP A 135 -1.72 -8.03 -9.49
N LEU A 136 -1.55 -6.95 -8.76
CA LEU A 136 -2.65 -6.18 -8.16
C LEU A 136 -3.24 -5.24 -9.20
N ARG A 137 -4.42 -5.58 -9.69
CA ARG A 137 -5.13 -4.85 -10.76
C ARG A 137 -6.06 -3.78 -10.24
N ALA A 138 -6.58 -3.97 -9.02
CA ALA A 138 -7.40 -2.98 -8.31
C ALA A 138 -7.20 -3.12 -6.81
N PHE A 139 -7.04 -2.00 -6.13
CA PHE A 139 -7.06 -1.83 -4.68
C PHE A 139 -7.56 -0.42 -4.41
N GLN A 140 -8.86 -0.23 -4.62
CA GLN A 140 -9.46 1.09 -4.69
C GLN A 140 -10.93 1.09 -4.28
N SER A 141 -11.44 2.26 -3.94
CA SER A 141 -12.87 2.49 -3.81
C SER A 141 -13.44 2.96 -5.17
N GLU A 142 -14.57 2.41 -5.59
CA GLU A 142 -15.31 2.82 -6.79
C GLU A 142 -16.69 3.33 -6.39
N TYR A 143 -17.17 4.42 -7.01
CA TYR A 143 -18.52 4.92 -6.73
C TYR A 143 -19.53 4.30 -7.69
N ARG A 144 -20.54 3.61 -7.14
CA ARG A 144 -21.71 3.09 -7.87
C ARG A 144 -22.97 3.72 -7.32
N ALA A 145 -23.74 4.37 -8.17
CA ALA A 145 -24.97 5.08 -7.76
C ALA A 145 -24.77 5.99 -6.52
N GLY A 146 -23.61 6.66 -6.46
CA GLY A 146 -23.25 7.57 -5.35
C GLY A 146 -22.76 6.89 -4.07
N GLN A 147 -22.70 5.56 -4.02
CA GLN A 147 -22.19 4.80 -2.86
C GLN A 147 -20.80 4.22 -3.15
N PRO A 148 -19.86 4.31 -2.19
CA PRO A 148 -18.52 3.73 -2.35
C PRO A 148 -18.55 2.21 -2.15
N GLU A 149 -17.89 1.50 -3.06
CA GLU A 149 -17.66 0.08 -3.04
C GLU A 149 -16.15 -0.17 -3.19
N VAL A 150 -15.53 -0.87 -2.26
CA VAL A 150 -14.14 -1.29 -2.37
C VAL A 150 -14.02 -2.44 -3.36
N VAL A 151 -13.07 -2.34 -4.27
CA VAL A 151 -12.74 -3.37 -5.25
C VAL A 151 -11.29 -3.78 -5.10
N ILE A 152 -11.06 -5.07 -4.85
CA ILE A 152 -9.73 -5.68 -4.88
C ILE A 152 -9.72 -6.72 -5.98
N ARG A 153 -8.80 -6.57 -6.95
CA ARG A 153 -8.62 -7.53 -8.04
C ARG A 153 -7.17 -7.95 -8.12
N LEU A 154 -6.94 -9.26 -8.06
CA LEU A 154 -5.61 -9.86 -8.02
C LEU A 154 -5.52 -10.99 -9.05
N ASP A 155 -4.56 -10.90 -9.98
CA ASP A 155 -4.18 -11.98 -10.88
C ASP A 155 -3.06 -12.77 -10.21
N VAL A 156 -3.29 -14.04 -9.93
CA VAL A 156 -2.39 -14.88 -9.13
C VAL A 156 -1.85 -16.03 -9.95
N ARG A 157 -0.56 -16.36 -9.75
CA ARG A 157 0.11 -17.53 -10.27
C ARG A 157 0.78 -18.26 -9.12
N LEU A 158 0.58 -19.56 -9.06
CA LEU A 158 1.37 -20.45 -8.22
C LEU A 158 2.50 -21.02 -9.08
N VAL A 159 3.73 -20.84 -8.64
CA VAL A 159 4.94 -21.18 -9.41
C VAL A 159 5.74 -22.20 -8.63
N GLN A 160 6.18 -23.26 -9.29
CA GLN A 160 7.17 -24.19 -8.74
C GLN A 160 8.54 -23.54 -8.79
N SER A 161 9.18 -23.32 -7.65
CA SER A 161 10.41 -22.53 -7.56
C SER A 161 11.58 -23.17 -8.30
N ALA A 162 11.76 -24.49 -8.21
CA ALA A 162 12.89 -25.21 -8.83
C ALA A 162 12.90 -25.14 -10.37
N SER A 163 11.73 -25.15 -11.00
CA SER A 163 11.61 -25.16 -12.48
C SER A 163 11.12 -23.84 -13.06
N HIS A 164 10.72 -22.88 -12.21
CA HIS A 164 10.04 -21.64 -12.59
C HIS A 164 8.76 -21.87 -13.41
N LYS A 165 8.16 -23.05 -13.30
CA LYS A 165 6.94 -23.42 -14.03
C LYS A 165 5.71 -22.91 -13.28
N ILE A 166 4.80 -22.23 -14.00
CA ILE A 166 3.47 -21.90 -13.48
C ILE A 166 2.67 -23.19 -13.40
N VAL A 167 2.26 -23.56 -12.18
CA VAL A 167 1.47 -24.79 -11.93
C VAL A 167 -0.02 -24.53 -11.89
N ALA A 168 -0.41 -23.31 -11.52
CA ALA A 168 -1.79 -22.87 -11.54
C ALA A 168 -1.88 -21.35 -11.66
N MET A 169 -2.99 -20.85 -12.22
CA MET A 169 -3.27 -19.41 -12.27
C MET A 169 -4.76 -19.16 -12.07
N ARG A 170 -5.10 -18.02 -11.42
CA ARG A 170 -6.48 -17.61 -11.20
C ARG A 170 -6.57 -16.12 -10.96
N ARG A 171 -7.66 -15.50 -11.44
CA ARG A 171 -8.07 -14.15 -11.05
C ARG A 171 -9.01 -14.21 -9.87
N PHE A 172 -8.74 -13.40 -8.86
CA PHE A 172 -9.63 -13.15 -7.73
C PHE A 172 -10.14 -11.73 -7.81
N GLU A 173 -11.43 -11.55 -7.55
CA GLU A 173 -12.04 -10.23 -7.43
C GLU A 173 -13.01 -10.26 -6.26
N VAL A 174 -12.86 -9.29 -5.36
CA VAL A 174 -13.77 -9.06 -4.23
C VAL A 174 -14.28 -7.64 -4.30
N ARG A 175 -15.57 -7.49 -4.07
CA ARG A 175 -16.27 -6.21 -3.95
C ARG A 175 -16.93 -6.13 -2.59
N GLN A 176 -16.74 -5.00 -1.91
CA GLN A 176 -17.28 -4.77 -0.57
C GLN A 176 -17.85 -3.36 -0.49
N ALA A 177 -19.16 -3.25 -0.30
CA ALA A 177 -19.80 -1.97 -0.08
C ALA A 177 -19.30 -1.35 1.25
N ALA A 178 -18.98 -0.06 1.22
CA ALA A 178 -18.74 0.70 2.45
C ALA A 178 -20.07 1.15 3.04
N SER A 179 -20.13 1.27 4.38
CA SER A 179 -21.35 1.70 5.07
C SER A 179 -21.69 3.18 4.83
N SER A 180 -20.69 4.00 4.50
CA SER A 180 -20.86 5.39 4.08
C SER A 180 -19.66 5.89 3.27
N ALA A 181 -19.72 7.14 2.80
CA ALA A 181 -18.62 7.81 2.09
C ALA A 181 -17.50 8.35 3.03
N ARG A 182 -17.61 8.19 4.35
CA ARG A 182 -16.55 8.58 5.27
C ARG A 182 -15.32 7.68 5.07
N VAL A 183 -14.12 8.27 5.11
CA VAL A 183 -12.88 7.53 4.88
C VAL A 183 -12.74 6.32 5.82
N ALA A 184 -13.08 6.47 7.09
CA ALA A 184 -13.03 5.38 8.07
C ALA A 184 -13.92 4.18 7.68
N ASP A 185 -15.11 4.43 7.11
CA ASP A 185 -16.03 3.39 6.68
C ASP A 185 -15.53 2.69 5.39
N VAL A 186 -14.90 3.46 4.50
CA VAL A 186 -14.24 2.91 3.31
C VAL A 186 -13.03 2.06 3.73
N VAL A 187 -12.23 2.52 4.67
CA VAL A 187 -11.09 1.77 5.23
C VAL A 187 -11.56 0.45 5.87
N ALA A 188 -12.66 0.48 6.61
CA ALA A 188 -13.27 -0.75 7.17
C ALA A 188 -13.67 -1.74 6.06
N ALA A 189 -14.25 -1.25 4.96
CA ALA A 189 -14.60 -2.07 3.82
C ALA A 189 -13.36 -2.66 3.11
N PHE A 190 -12.24 -1.94 3.04
CA PHE A 190 -10.97 -2.50 2.56
C PHE A 190 -10.49 -3.67 3.41
N GLY A 191 -10.60 -3.56 4.74
CA GLY A 191 -10.26 -4.66 5.64
C GLY A 191 -11.11 -5.91 5.39
N GLN A 192 -12.44 -5.74 5.26
CA GLN A 192 -13.36 -6.82 4.98
C GLN A 192 -13.08 -7.48 3.62
N ALA A 193 -12.88 -6.67 2.57
CA ALA A 193 -12.54 -7.16 1.24
C ALA A 193 -11.21 -7.93 1.21
N SER A 194 -10.20 -7.42 1.92
CA SER A 194 -8.88 -8.07 2.02
C SER A 194 -8.95 -9.41 2.74
N ASN A 195 -9.73 -9.51 3.82
CA ASN A 195 -9.96 -10.76 4.54
C ASN A 195 -10.68 -11.79 3.65
N ALA A 196 -11.72 -11.38 2.94
CA ALA A 196 -12.45 -12.25 2.03
C ALA A 196 -11.56 -12.76 0.89
N LEU A 197 -10.74 -11.88 0.28
CA LEU A 197 -9.78 -12.26 -0.75
C LEU A 197 -8.76 -13.26 -0.21
N ALA A 198 -8.18 -12.98 0.96
CA ALA A 198 -7.15 -13.81 1.56
C ALA A 198 -7.67 -15.22 1.88
N GLY A 199 -8.90 -15.35 2.38
CA GLY A 199 -9.55 -16.65 2.63
C GLY A 199 -9.79 -17.46 1.34
N GLN A 200 -10.23 -16.79 0.26
CA GLN A 200 -10.38 -17.44 -1.05
C GLN A 200 -9.03 -17.92 -1.60
N LEU A 201 -8.01 -17.09 -1.46
CA LEU A 201 -6.66 -17.38 -1.94
C LEU A 201 -6.02 -18.53 -1.14
N LEU A 202 -6.16 -18.53 0.18
CA LEU A 202 -5.70 -19.62 1.05
C LEU A 202 -6.27 -20.96 0.58
N THR A 203 -7.60 -21.05 0.44
CA THR A 203 -8.28 -22.28 0.00
C THR A 203 -7.78 -22.77 -1.35
N TRP A 204 -7.66 -21.86 -2.32
CA TRP A 204 -7.17 -22.18 -3.66
C TRP A 204 -5.70 -22.63 -3.65
N THR A 205 -4.84 -21.93 -2.91
CA THR A 205 -3.40 -22.25 -2.82
C THR A 205 -3.18 -23.65 -2.23
N LEU A 206 -3.89 -23.99 -1.16
CA LEU A 206 -3.82 -25.32 -0.56
C LEU A 206 -4.27 -26.41 -1.52
N GLN A 207 -5.36 -26.20 -2.26
CA GLN A 207 -5.83 -27.17 -3.26
C GLN A 207 -4.81 -27.38 -4.39
N GLN A 208 -4.27 -26.30 -4.95
CA GLN A 208 -3.31 -26.39 -6.04
C GLN A 208 -1.96 -26.95 -5.60
N GLY A 209 -1.46 -26.55 -4.41
CA GLY A 209 -0.22 -27.09 -3.85
C GLY A 209 -0.30 -28.58 -3.60
N GLN A 210 -1.42 -29.09 -3.06
CA GLN A 210 -1.64 -30.53 -2.87
C GLN A 210 -1.70 -31.30 -4.20
N LEU A 211 -2.32 -30.77 -5.23
CA LEU A 211 -2.33 -31.37 -6.57
C LEU A 211 -0.91 -31.46 -7.14
N GLN A 212 -0.12 -30.38 -6.98
CA GLN A 212 1.26 -30.36 -7.44
C GLN A 212 2.13 -31.37 -6.68
N ALA A 213 2.03 -31.46 -5.38
CA ALA A 213 2.78 -32.42 -4.57
C ALA A 213 2.49 -33.88 -4.94
N ARG A 214 1.25 -34.22 -5.32
CA ARG A 214 0.88 -35.56 -5.82
C ARG A 214 1.51 -35.90 -7.18
N ASN A 215 1.65 -34.91 -8.06
CA ASN A 215 2.21 -35.10 -9.41
C ASN A 215 3.74 -35.26 -9.43
N LEU A 216 4.41 -34.97 -8.31
CA LEU A 216 5.87 -35.09 -8.15
C LEU A 216 6.30 -36.40 -7.44
N ARG A 217 5.34 -37.18 -6.93
CA ARG A 217 5.55 -38.51 -6.35
C ARG A 217 5.34 -39.61 -7.39
#